data_d0cc90aed2d66426d4d15d77ed357b58
#
_entry.id   d0cc90aed2d66426d4d15d77ed357b58
#
_cell.length_a   1.000
_cell.length_b   1.000
_cell.length_c   1.000
_cell.angle_alpha   90.00
_cell.angle_beta   90.00
_cell.angle_gamma   90.00
#
_symmetry.space_group_name_H-M   'P 1'
#
loop_
_entity.id
_entity.type
_entity.pdbx_description
1 polymer ?
#
loop_
_entity_poly.entity_id
_entity_poly.type
_entity_poly.pdbx_seq_one_letter_code
_entity_poly.pdbx_strand_id
1 'polypeptide(L)'
;MKFSEIIRQKEMPTRLRGLADNNRLPHAIMLCGPQGSGKMALALALASYLLCTGKNEDGGMFATEETKHDDSCGHCPSCAMIAKWQHPDLHFTFPVIRPKNASAEKPFSSEDYMADWNEMLMSKGVYFTLQDWLASIKVENQQSIIPVGESDRITRILSMKSNQGGKKICII
;
A
#
# COMPACT_ATOMS: atom_id res chain seq x y z
N MET A 1 0.08 1.96 -9.61
CA MET A 1 1.13 2.98 -9.31
C MET A 1 2.49 2.39 -9.58
N LYS A 2 3.28 3.04 -10.44
CA LYS A 2 4.64 2.64 -10.81
C LYS A 2 5.65 3.63 -10.22
N PHE A 3 6.90 3.23 -10.07
CA PHE A 3 7.96 4.16 -9.68
C PHE A 3 8.17 5.28 -10.70
N SER A 4 8.00 4.98 -11.98
CA SER A 4 8.07 5.96 -13.09
C SER A 4 6.99 7.04 -13.03
N GLU A 5 5.87 6.78 -12.34
CA GLU A 5 4.76 7.73 -12.16
C GLU A 5 4.98 8.70 -11.00
N ILE A 6 6.04 8.50 -10.19
CA ILE A 6 6.31 9.37 -9.03
C ILE A 6 6.94 10.67 -9.49
N ILE A 7 6.29 11.79 -9.13
CA ILE A 7 6.72 13.12 -9.56
C ILE A 7 7.95 13.56 -8.76
N ARG A 8 9.00 13.99 -9.47
CA ARG A 8 10.21 14.64 -8.92
C ARG A 8 11.06 13.85 -7.93
N GLN A 9 10.87 12.55 -7.79
CA GLN A 9 11.70 11.70 -6.93
C GLN A 9 12.34 10.60 -7.77
N LYS A 10 13.62 10.73 -8.11
CA LYS A 10 14.37 9.70 -8.86
C LYS A 10 15.25 8.83 -7.95
N GLU A 11 15.83 9.42 -6.93
CA GLU A 11 16.82 8.78 -6.07
C GLU A 11 16.20 7.71 -5.16
N MET A 12 15.11 8.04 -4.45
CA MET A 12 14.46 7.09 -3.53
C MET A 12 13.90 5.85 -4.23
N PRO A 13 13.18 5.95 -5.36
CA PRO A 13 12.77 4.79 -6.14
C PRO A 13 13.92 3.88 -6.52
N THR A 14 15.03 4.43 -7.01
CA THR A 14 16.22 3.66 -7.40
C THR A 14 16.83 2.93 -6.21
N ARG A 15 16.93 3.60 -5.05
CA ARG A 15 17.44 3.00 -3.82
C ARG A 15 16.54 1.87 -3.32
N LEU A 16 15.22 2.07 -3.28
CA LEU A 16 14.27 1.05 -2.84
C LEU A 16 14.25 -0.17 -3.75
N ARG A 17 14.32 0.04 -5.07
CA ARG A 17 14.47 -1.07 -6.03
C ARG A 17 15.76 -1.86 -5.77
N GLY A 18 16.88 -1.17 -5.64
CA GLY A 18 18.16 -1.83 -5.37
C GLY A 18 18.15 -2.67 -4.09
N LEU A 19 17.46 -2.21 -3.03
CA LEU A 19 17.27 -2.99 -1.82
C LEU A 19 16.35 -4.20 -2.05
N ALA A 20 15.30 -4.03 -2.85
CA ALA A 20 14.37 -5.11 -3.18
C ALA A 20 15.03 -6.21 -4.02
N ASP A 21 15.76 -5.83 -5.06
CA ASP A 21 16.42 -6.75 -6.01
C ASP A 21 17.55 -7.54 -5.35
N ASN A 22 18.25 -6.92 -4.40
CA ASN A 22 19.28 -7.58 -3.61
C ASN A 22 18.75 -8.34 -2.39
N ASN A 23 17.43 -8.46 -2.24
CA ASN A 23 16.75 -9.09 -1.09
C ASN A 23 17.21 -8.51 0.28
N ARG A 24 17.48 -7.20 0.31
CA ARG A 24 17.97 -6.47 1.49
C ARG A 24 16.92 -5.51 2.07
N LEU A 25 15.67 -5.60 1.63
CA LEU A 25 14.59 -4.81 2.21
C LEU A 25 14.36 -5.22 3.66
N PRO A 26 14.38 -4.25 4.60
CA PRO A 26 13.96 -4.52 5.97
C PRO A 26 12.46 -4.86 6.02
N HIS A 27 12.04 -5.59 7.06
CA HIS A 27 10.65 -5.97 7.26
C HIS A 27 9.75 -4.76 7.64
N ALA A 28 10.33 -3.68 8.15
CA ALA A 28 9.63 -2.42 8.46
C ALA A 28 10.40 -1.25 7.85
N ILE A 29 9.68 -0.38 7.13
CA ILE A 29 10.23 0.80 6.47
C ILE A 29 9.40 2.01 6.88
N MET A 30 10.03 3.04 7.40
CA MET A 30 9.39 4.31 7.69
C MET A 30 9.78 5.36 6.65
N LEU A 31 8.79 5.91 5.94
CA LEU A 31 8.98 6.98 4.98
C LEU A 31 8.70 8.32 5.68
N CYS A 32 9.75 9.09 5.93
CA CYS A 32 9.68 10.40 6.58
C CYS A 32 9.78 11.52 5.56
N GLY A 33 9.03 12.60 5.79
CA GLY A 33 9.06 13.80 4.95
C GLY A 33 7.87 14.71 5.19
N PRO A 34 7.89 15.95 4.66
CA PRO A 34 6.79 16.88 4.78
C PRO A 34 5.51 16.37 4.11
N GLN A 35 4.38 16.99 4.45
CA GLN A 35 3.11 16.71 3.79
C GLN A 35 3.24 17.00 2.27
N GLY A 36 2.62 16.18 1.44
CA GLY A 36 2.71 16.33 -0.02
C GLY A 36 4.00 15.81 -0.67
N SER A 37 4.96 15.28 0.09
CA SER A 37 6.22 14.75 -0.47
C SER A 37 6.09 13.42 -1.24
N GLY A 38 4.89 12.90 -1.43
CA GLY A 38 4.65 11.66 -2.20
C GLY A 38 4.97 10.36 -1.45
N LYS A 39 4.99 10.37 -0.11
CA LYS A 39 5.26 9.17 0.70
C LYS A 39 4.31 8.01 0.37
N MET A 40 3.02 8.31 0.28
CA MET A 40 2.00 7.30 -0.06
C MET A 40 2.22 6.74 -1.48
N ALA A 41 2.49 7.61 -2.45
CA ALA A 41 2.81 7.21 -3.82
C ALA A 41 4.04 6.29 -3.86
N LEU A 42 5.08 6.62 -3.10
CA LEU A 42 6.30 5.83 -3.01
C LEU A 42 6.06 4.46 -2.34
N ALA A 43 5.28 4.42 -1.25
CA ALA A 43 4.89 3.18 -0.58
C ALA A 43 4.11 2.25 -1.52
N LEU A 44 3.15 2.80 -2.25
CA LEU A 44 2.33 2.05 -3.21
C LEU A 44 3.11 1.58 -4.43
N ALA A 45 4.04 2.39 -4.94
CA ALA A 45 4.92 1.96 -6.03
C ALA A 45 5.83 0.82 -5.59
N LEU A 46 6.38 0.89 -4.37
CA LEU A 46 7.17 -0.19 -3.79
C LEU A 46 6.32 -1.46 -3.60
N ALA A 47 5.10 -1.32 -3.08
CA ALA A 47 4.17 -2.45 -2.95
C ALA A 47 3.85 -3.08 -4.31
N SER A 48 3.54 -2.26 -5.33
CA SER A 48 3.30 -2.73 -6.70
C SER A 48 4.53 -3.44 -7.28
N TYR A 49 5.73 -2.93 -6.99
CA TYR A 49 6.98 -3.54 -7.42
C TYR A 49 7.21 -4.90 -6.76
N LEU A 50 6.96 -5.03 -5.46
CA LEU A 50 7.20 -6.25 -4.68
C LEU A 50 6.17 -7.35 -4.95
N LEU A 51 4.92 -6.97 -5.23
CA LEU A 51 3.83 -7.90 -5.49
C LEU A 51 3.65 -8.24 -6.97
N CYS A 52 4.40 -7.59 -7.87
CA CYS A 52 4.33 -7.87 -9.30
C CYS A 52 4.82 -9.29 -9.61
N THR A 53 3.96 -10.12 -10.19
CA THR A 53 4.27 -11.50 -10.60
C THR A 53 4.90 -11.59 -12.00
N GLY A 54 4.63 -10.59 -12.86
CA GLY A 54 5.13 -10.58 -14.25
C GLY A 54 6.64 -10.36 -14.39
N LYS A 55 7.37 -10.09 -13.31
CA LYS A 55 8.83 -10.00 -13.33
C LYS A 55 9.52 -11.34 -13.58
N ASN A 56 8.84 -12.44 -13.25
CA ASN A 56 9.39 -13.79 -13.37
C ASN A 56 8.94 -14.49 -14.67
N GLU A 57 7.99 -13.90 -15.42
CA GLU A 57 7.43 -14.53 -16.61
C GLU A 57 8.36 -14.40 -17.83
N ASP A 58 9.24 -13.40 -17.86
CA ASP A 58 10.23 -13.23 -18.94
C ASP A 58 11.52 -14.03 -18.72
N GLY A 59 11.59 -14.79 -17.63
CA GLY A 59 12.71 -15.71 -17.30
C GLY A 59 12.64 -17.05 -18.04
N GLY A 60 12.32 -17.06 -19.33
CA GLY A 60 12.51 -18.23 -20.18
C GLY A 60 13.98 -18.65 -20.25
N MET A 61 14.27 -19.86 -20.71
CA MET A 61 15.60 -20.48 -20.80
C MET A 61 16.69 -19.65 -21.55
N PHE A 62 16.29 -18.45 -22.06
CA PHE A 62 17.14 -17.49 -22.76
C PHE A 62 17.12 -16.08 -22.11
N ALA A 63 16.69 -15.96 -20.83
CA ALA A 63 16.71 -14.68 -20.12
C ALA A 63 18.16 -14.19 -19.97
N THR A 64 18.53 -13.18 -20.75
CA THR A 64 19.75 -12.41 -20.57
C THR A 64 19.60 -11.50 -19.34
N GLU A 65 20.71 -11.17 -18.65
CA GLU A 65 20.72 -10.29 -17.46
C GLU A 65 20.10 -8.89 -17.69
N GLU A 66 19.80 -8.56 -18.94
CA GLU A 66 19.20 -7.28 -19.36
C GLU A 66 17.68 -7.17 -19.15
N THR A 67 16.98 -8.25 -18.75
CA THR A 67 15.52 -8.23 -18.52
C THR A 67 15.12 -7.87 -17.08
N LYS A 68 15.98 -7.18 -16.31
CA LYS A 68 15.56 -6.61 -15.03
C LYS A 68 14.56 -5.46 -15.29
N HIS A 69 13.29 -5.76 -15.10
CA HIS A 69 12.26 -4.75 -15.19
C HIS A 69 12.49 -3.66 -14.14
N ASP A 70 12.74 -2.45 -14.62
CA ASP A 70 12.97 -1.27 -13.77
C ASP A 70 11.73 -0.87 -12.95
N ASP A 71 10.56 -1.50 -13.21
CA ASP A 71 9.29 -1.16 -12.56
C ASP A 71 8.34 -2.37 -12.54
N SER A 72 7.17 -2.25 -11.89
CA SER A 72 6.09 -3.23 -12.00
C SER A 72 5.57 -3.30 -13.43
N CYS A 73 5.27 -4.49 -13.96
CA CYS A 73 4.87 -4.66 -15.36
C CYS A 73 3.56 -3.93 -15.72
N GLY A 74 2.62 -3.83 -14.76
CA GLY A 74 1.35 -3.14 -14.93
C GLY A 74 0.23 -3.96 -15.58
N HIS A 75 0.50 -5.17 -16.08
CA HIS A 75 -0.46 -6.01 -16.81
C HIS A 75 -0.69 -7.40 -16.22
N CYS A 76 0.18 -7.89 -15.34
CA CYS A 76 -0.04 -9.17 -14.68
C CYS A 76 -1.26 -9.15 -13.74
N PRO A 77 -1.82 -10.30 -13.37
CA PRO A 77 -2.98 -10.38 -12.49
C PRO A 77 -2.80 -9.62 -11.17
N SER A 78 -1.62 -9.70 -10.55
CA SER A 78 -1.28 -8.97 -9.34
C SER A 78 -1.36 -7.44 -9.56
N CYS A 79 -0.74 -6.93 -10.62
CA CYS A 79 -0.79 -5.50 -10.97
C CYS A 79 -2.23 -5.04 -11.25
N ALA A 80 -3.05 -5.87 -11.91
CA ALA A 80 -4.45 -5.56 -12.17
C ALA A 80 -5.28 -5.47 -10.87
N MET A 81 -5.03 -6.35 -9.89
CA MET A 81 -5.67 -6.31 -8.58
C MET A 81 -5.21 -5.09 -7.76
N ILE A 82 -3.92 -4.75 -7.80
CA ILE A 82 -3.40 -3.54 -7.13
C ILE A 82 -4.00 -2.28 -7.72
N ALA A 83 -4.17 -2.21 -9.04
CA ALA A 83 -4.79 -1.06 -9.70
C ALA A 83 -6.24 -0.82 -9.25
N LYS A 84 -6.93 -1.87 -8.78
CA LYS A 84 -8.28 -1.81 -8.22
C LYS A 84 -8.31 -1.76 -6.69
N TRP A 85 -7.15 -1.65 -6.04
CA TRP A 85 -7.01 -1.69 -4.56
C TRP A 85 -7.54 -2.97 -3.91
N GLN A 86 -7.52 -4.10 -4.62
CA GLN A 86 -8.13 -5.38 -4.23
C GLN A 86 -7.12 -6.52 -4.14
N HIS A 87 -5.82 -6.21 -4.02
CA HIS A 87 -4.81 -7.25 -3.91
C HIS A 87 -4.86 -7.92 -2.52
N PRO A 88 -4.96 -9.25 -2.41
CA PRO A 88 -5.18 -9.95 -1.15
C PRO A 88 -3.99 -9.88 -0.18
N ASP A 89 -2.79 -9.58 -0.67
CA ASP A 89 -1.58 -9.41 0.15
C ASP A 89 -1.16 -7.94 0.33
N LEU A 90 -2.02 -6.98 -0.07
CA LEU A 90 -1.85 -5.56 0.19
C LEU A 90 -2.92 -5.07 1.17
N HIS A 91 -2.51 -4.67 2.35
CA HIS A 91 -3.39 -4.24 3.43
C HIS A 91 -3.13 -2.77 3.77
N PHE A 92 -4.17 -2.10 4.21
CA PHE A 92 -4.11 -0.71 4.67
C PHE A 92 -4.55 -0.61 6.12
N THR A 93 -3.90 0.28 6.84
CA THR A 93 -4.33 0.77 8.15
C THR A 93 -4.24 2.28 8.11
N PHE A 94 -5.30 2.95 8.47
CA PHE A 94 -5.40 4.40 8.38
C PHE A 94 -6.21 4.95 9.57
N PRO A 95 -6.06 6.24 9.90
CA PRO A 95 -6.81 6.84 10.99
C PRO A 95 -8.31 6.83 10.71
N VAL A 96 -9.08 6.39 11.68
CA VAL A 96 -10.55 6.29 11.62
C VAL A 96 -11.19 6.97 12.83
N ILE A 97 -12.49 7.13 12.77
CA ILE A 97 -13.30 7.70 13.84
C ILE A 97 -14.25 6.64 14.34
N ARG A 98 -14.56 6.64 15.64
CA ARG A 98 -15.56 5.72 16.16
C ARG A 98 -16.93 6.03 15.52
N PRO A 99 -17.57 5.03 14.90
CA PRO A 99 -18.91 5.22 14.33
C PRO A 99 -19.90 5.68 15.41
N LYS A 100 -20.74 6.67 15.10
CA LYS A 100 -21.71 7.25 16.05
C LYS A 100 -22.68 6.22 16.65
N ASN A 101 -22.97 5.16 15.89
CA ASN A 101 -23.88 4.09 16.27
C ASN A 101 -23.19 2.86 16.87
N ALA A 102 -21.86 2.89 17.02
CA ALA A 102 -21.13 1.82 17.67
C ALA A 102 -21.28 1.91 19.19
N SER A 103 -21.64 0.79 19.83
CA SER A 103 -21.61 0.70 21.29
C SER A 103 -20.19 0.98 21.79
N ALA A 104 -20.04 1.59 22.97
CA ALA A 104 -18.74 1.94 23.53
C ALA A 104 -17.79 0.72 23.66
N GLU A 105 -18.36 -0.47 23.79
CA GLU A 105 -17.66 -1.74 23.98
C GLU A 105 -17.24 -2.43 22.67
N LYS A 106 -17.84 -2.05 21.52
CA LYS A 106 -17.51 -2.68 20.24
C LYS A 106 -16.19 -2.10 19.70
N PRO A 107 -15.16 -2.94 19.47
CA PRO A 107 -13.95 -2.48 18.81
C PRO A 107 -14.28 -1.99 17.39
N PHE A 108 -13.59 -0.96 16.94
CA PHE A 108 -13.69 -0.43 15.58
C PHE A 108 -12.29 -0.44 14.95
N SER A 109 -12.23 -0.51 13.64
CA SER A 109 -10.98 -0.63 12.91
C SER A 109 -11.05 0.08 11.56
N SER A 110 -9.91 0.19 10.88
CA SER A 110 -9.85 0.69 9.49
C SER A 110 -10.63 -0.22 8.52
N GLU A 111 -10.85 -1.49 8.87
CA GLU A 111 -11.63 -2.42 8.06
C GLU A 111 -13.10 -1.99 7.89
N ASP A 112 -13.68 -1.35 8.92
CA ASP A 112 -15.05 -0.84 8.88
C ASP A 112 -15.24 0.28 7.82
N TYR A 113 -14.13 0.91 7.39
CA TYR A 113 -14.11 2.01 6.44
C TYR A 113 -13.38 1.67 5.12
N MET A 114 -13.12 0.40 4.87
CA MET A 114 -12.33 -0.02 3.70
C MET A 114 -13.03 0.31 2.37
N ALA A 115 -14.36 0.29 2.33
CA ALA A 115 -15.12 0.66 1.15
C ALA A 115 -14.93 2.15 0.81
N ASP A 116 -15.08 3.03 1.81
CA ASP A 116 -14.89 4.48 1.66
C ASP A 116 -13.45 4.82 1.30
N TRP A 117 -12.48 4.09 1.88
CA TRP A 117 -11.07 4.24 1.57
C TRP A 117 -10.77 3.91 0.11
N ASN A 118 -11.28 2.80 -0.38
CA ASN A 118 -11.12 2.39 -1.78
C ASN A 118 -11.80 3.38 -2.74
N GLU A 119 -13.00 3.87 -2.41
CA GLU A 119 -13.69 4.88 -3.21
C GLU A 119 -12.89 6.18 -3.27
N MET A 120 -12.32 6.63 -2.16
CA MET A 120 -11.45 7.80 -2.12
C MET A 120 -10.20 7.59 -2.99
N LEU A 121 -9.52 6.45 -2.87
CA LEU A 121 -8.34 6.15 -3.69
C LEU A 121 -8.67 6.08 -5.19
N MET A 122 -9.84 5.59 -5.55
CA MET A 122 -10.29 5.55 -6.94
C MET A 122 -10.62 6.95 -7.48
N SER A 123 -11.18 7.83 -6.65
CA SER A 123 -11.62 9.17 -7.07
C SER A 123 -10.51 10.21 -7.04
N LYS A 124 -9.71 10.25 -5.97
CA LYS A 124 -8.65 11.26 -5.76
C LYS A 124 -7.23 10.76 -6.09
N GLY A 125 -7.07 9.44 -6.25
CA GLY A 125 -5.75 8.84 -6.44
C GLY A 125 -4.94 8.79 -5.14
N VAL A 126 -3.61 8.79 -5.27
CA VAL A 126 -2.67 8.55 -4.15
C VAL A 126 -2.13 9.84 -3.50
N TYR A 127 -2.47 11.00 -4.06
CA TYR A 127 -2.03 12.31 -3.57
C TYR A 127 -3.20 13.00 -2.83
N PHE A 128 -3.41 12.62 -1.60
CA PHE A 128 -4.45 13.17 -0.74
C PHE A 128 -3.89 13.51 0.64
N THR A 129 -4.65 14.28 1.41
CA THR A 129 -4.34 14.65 2.79
C THR A 129 -5.26 13.91 3.77
N LEU A 130 -4.90 13.93 5.06
CA LEU A 130 -5.79 13.43 6.10
C LEU A 130 -7.16 14.15 6.09
N GLN A 131 -7.17 15.45 5.78
CA GLN A 131 -8.42 16.22 5.66
C GLN A 131 -9.29 15.72 4.51
N ASP A 132 -8.68 15.40 3.37
CA ASP A 132 -9.41 14.80 2.24
C ASP A 132 -10.06 13.47 2.62
N TRP A 133 -9.34 12.67 3.41
CA TRP A 133 -9.88 11.41 3.93
C TRP A 133 -11.05 11.65 4.88
N LEU A 134 -10.91 12.54 5.85
CA LEU A 134 -11.97 12.85 6.80
C LEU A 134 -13.20 13.49 6.12
N ALA A 135 -12.99 14.31 5.09
CA ALA A 135 -14.06 14.84 4.25
C ALA A 135 -14.84 13.75 3.51
N SER A 136 -14.14 12.73 2.97
CA SER A 136 -14.78 11.63 2.24
C SER A 136 -15.76 10.83 3.13
N ILE A 137 -15.43 10.66 4.42
CA ILE A 137 -16.30 10.01 5.40
C ILE A 137 -17.20 10.99 6.19
N LYS A 138 -17.26 12.27 5.78
CA LYS A 138 -18.13 13.33 6.33
C LYS A 138 -17.94 13.63 7.82
N VAL A 139 -16.70 13.62 8.30
CA VAL A 139 -16.35 13.79 9.72
C VAL A 139 -15.17 14.74 9.95
N GLU A 140 -15.13 15.83 9.21
CA GLU A 140 -14.02 16.81 9.16
C GLU A 140 -13.63 17.42 10.51
N ASN A 141 -14.57 17.51 11.47
CA ASN A 141 -14.37 18.17 12.76
C ASN A 141 -14.08 17.19 13.92
N GLN A 142 -13.74 15.94 13.64
CA GLN A 142 -13.45 14.94 14.67
C GLN A 142 -11.99 14.50 14.60
N GLN A 143 -11.44 14.20 15.77
CA GLN A 143 -10.08 13.67 15.86
C GLN A 143 -10.10 12.19 15.46
N SER A 144 -9.42 11.87 14.36
CA SER A 144 -9.20 10.49 13.93
C SER A 144 -8.02 9.87 14.67
N ILE A 145 -8.12 8.57 14.93
CA ILE A 145 -7.08 7.78 15.58
C ILE A 145 -6.88 6.46 14.85
N ILE A 146 -5.71 5.87 14.98
CA ILE A 146 -5.50 4.45 14.69
C ILE A 146 -5.81 3.71 16.00
N PRO A 147 -6.89 2.89 16.05
CA PRO A 147 -7.28 2.21 17.29
C PRO A 147 -6.24 1.18 17.73
N VAL A 148 -6.12 0.94 19.03
CA VAL A 148 -5.18 -0.06 19.57
C VAL A 148 -5.44 -1.46 18.99
N GLY A 149 -6.70 -1.82 18.74
CA GLY A 149 -7.08 -3.09 18.12
C GLY A 149 -6.52 -3.33 16.71
N GLU A 150 -6.04 -2.26 16.03
CA GLU A 150 -5.35 -2.41 14.74
C GLU A 150 -4.06 -3.21 14.85
N SER A 151 -3.34 -3.11 15.95
CA SER A 151 -2.10 -3.88 16.16
C SER A 151 -2.36 -5.39 16.15
N ASP A 152 -3.43 -5.84 16.79
CA ASP A 152 -3.83 -7.24 16.80
C ASP A 152 -4.29 -7.70 15.42
N ARG A 153 -5.02 -6.85 14.71
CA ARG A 153 -5.44 -7.10 13.32
C ARG A 153 -4.23 -7.24 12.40
N ILE A 154 -3.30 -6.30 12.45
CA ILE A 154 -2.07 -6.32 11.64
C ILE A 154 -1.25 -7.58 11.96
N THR A 155 -1.05 -7.90 13.23
CA THR A 155 -0.31 -9.09 13.67
C THR A 155 -0.95 -10.36 13.14
N ARG A 156 -2.27 -10.48 13.23
CA ARG A 156 -3.03 -11.62 12.68
C ARG A 156 -2.89 -11.72 11.16
N ILE A 157 -3.03 -10.61 10.43
CA ILE A 157 -2.89 -10.55 8.98
C ILE A 157 -1.47 -11.00 8.58
N LEU A 158 -0.44 -10.44 9.21
CA LEU A 158 0.95 -10.72 8.86
C LEU A 158 1.39 -12.14 9.25
N SER A 159 0.77 -12.76 10.27
CA SER A 159 1.04 -14.14 10.66
C SER A 159 0.47 -15.18 9.69
N MET A 160 -0.54 -14.82 8.91
CA MET A 160 -1.09 -15.71 7.89
C MET A 160 -0.16 -15.79 6.67
N LYS A 161 -0.14 -16.95 6.02
CA LYS A 161 0.61 -17.14 4.77
C LYS A 161 0.10 -16.20 3.68
N SER A 162 0.99 -15.71 2.79
CA SER A 162 0.56 -14.91 1.64
C SER A 162 -0.30 -15.74 0.68
N ASN A 163 -1.27 -15.08 0.04
CA ASN A 163 -2.17 -15.75 -0.90
C ASN A 163 -1.49 -16.14 -2.22
N GLN A 164 -0.50 -15.35 -2.64
CA GLN A 164 0.21 -15.59 -3.91
C GLN A 164 1.63 -16.15 -3.71
N GLY A 165 1.96 -16.65 -2.51
CA GLY A 165 3.26 -17.26 -2.21
C GLY A 165 4.44 -16.27 -2.13
N GLY A 166 4.15 -14.97 -2.19
CA GLY A 166 5.14 -13.90 -2.16
C GLY A 166 5.20 -13.18 -0.81
N LYS A 167 5.37 -11.87 -0.89
CA LYS A 167 5.40 -10.97 0.28
C LYS A 167 3.99 -10.51 0.64
N LYS A 168 3.78 -10.19 1.91
CA LYS A 168 2.58 -9.52 2.40
C LYS A 168 2.97 -8.13 2.86
N ILE A 169 2.18 -7.13 2.50
CA ILE A 169 2.50 -5.72 2.73
C ILE A 169 1.35 -5.06 3.48
N CYS A 170 1.69 -4.35 4.55
CA CYS A 170 0.77 -3.48 5.25
C CYS A 170 1.29 -2.04 5.17
N ILE A 171 0.47 -1.12 4.66
CA ILE A 171 0.73 0.32 4.64
C ILE A 171 -0.08 0.96 5.77
N ILE A 172 0.62 1.69 6.65
CA ILE A 172 0.06 2.33 7.84
C ILE A 172 0.16 3.84 7.70
#